data_362342cae1b50b6ffd07b4f10f69579e
#
_entry.id   362342cae1b50b6ffd07b4f10f69579e
#
_cell.length_a   1.000
_cell.length_b   1.000
_cell.length_c   1.000
_cell.angle_alpha   90.00
_cell.angle_beta   90.00
_cell.angle_gamma   90.00
#
_symmetry.space_group_name_H-M   'P 1'
#
loop_
_entity.id
_entity.type
_entity.pdbx_description
1 polymer ?
#
loop_
_entity_poly.entity_id
_entity_poly.type
_entity_poly.pdbx_seq_one_letter_code
_entity_poly.pdbx_strand_id
1 'polypeptide(L)'
;YATGGGQPGDSGSVTLKDGRSAAINTCIKGENDALVLLPRDGAIEGLAAGDTVEAVLDWDRRFAHMAMHTSLHLLCASIDAGVTGGSIGAEKSRLDFDLEEAPDKEALEQRLNALIAGEHDVFASTITAEELDAQPELVRTMSVAPPRDASGLIRVVRIGTDGDAVDFQP
;
A
#
# COMPACT_ATOMS: atom_id res chain seq x y z
N TYR A 1 -2.71 1.10 -8.29
CA TYR A 1 -2.48 2.07 -7.21
C TYR A 1 -1.78 3.31 -7.74
N ALA A 2 -2.16 4.49 -7.22
CA ALA A 2 -1.36 5.69 -7.36
C ALA A 2 -0.24 5.71 -6.30
N THR A 3 0.86 6.40 -6.59
CA THR A 3 1.91 6.66 -5.60
C THR A 3 1.33 7.36 -4.37
N GLY A 4 1.64 6.87 -3.18
CA GLY A 4 1.20 7.46 -1.91
C GLY A 4 1.56 6.58 -0.72
N GLY A 5 1.73 7.17 0.46
CA GLY A 5 2.00 6.44 1.71
C GLY A 5 3.23 5.53 1.66
N GLY A 6 4.29 5.93 0.95
CA GLY A 6 5.47 5.08 0.74
C GLY A 6 5.33 4.00 -0.33
N GLN A 7 4.09 3.78 -0.85
CA GLN A 7 3.79 2.83 -1.91
C GLN A 7 4.08 3.45 -3.28
N PRO A 8 4.93 2.83 -4.14
CA PRO A 8 5.09 3.25 -5.53
C PRO A 8 3.82 3.06 -6.35
N GLY A 9 3.60 3.96 -7.32
CA GLY A 9 2.51 3.81 -8.28
C GLY A 9 2.73 2.63 -9.22
N ASP A 10 1.62 2.10 -9.74
CA ASP A 10 1.67 0.99 -10.69
C ASP A 10 2.27 1.38 -12.02
N SER A 11 2.91 0.41 -12.65
CA SER A 11 3.33 0.42 -14.04
C SER A 11 2.54 -0.57 -14.90
N GLY A 12 2.68 -0.48 -16.20
CA GLY A 12 1.99 -1.34 -17.13
C GLY A 12 1.98 -0.78 -18.55
N SER A 13 0.91 -1.01 -19.29
CA SER A 13 0.71 -0.46 -20.63
C SER A 13 -0.75 -0.06 -20.87
N VAL A 14 -0.94 0.86 -21.79
CA VAL A 14 -2.26 1.27 -22.31
C VAL A 14 -2.24 1.11 -23.81
N THR A 15 -3.25 0.44 -24.37
CA THR A 15 -3.40 0.20 -25.83
C THR A 15 -4.74 0.77 -26.30
N LEU A 16 -4.72 1.54 -27.38
CA LEU A 16 -5.88 2.06 -28.06
C LEU A 16 -6.49 1.01 -29.01
N LYS A 17 -7.73 1.22 -29.43
CA LYS A 17 -8.44 0.32 -30.38
C LYS A 17 -7.72 0.16 -31.72
N ASP A 18 -6.94 1.13 -32.15
CA ASP A 18 -6.15 1.10 -33.40
C ASP A 18 -4.78 0.41 -33.26
N GLY A 19 -4.50 -0.13 -32.08
CA GLY A 19 -3.27 -0.89 -31.80
C GLY A 19 -2.08 -0.01 -31.34
N ARG A 20 -2.20 1.31 -31.30
CA ARG A 20 -1.18 2.17 -30.68
C ARG A 20 -1.13 1.89 -29.19
N SER A 21 0.08 1.80 -28.63
CA SER A 21 0.23 1.56 -27.21
C SER A 21 1.34 2.43 -26.61
N ALA A 22 1.25 2.64 -25.29
CA ALA A 22 2.30 3.29 -24.51
C ALA A 22 2.56 2.50 -23.23
N ALA A 23 3.84 2.39 -22.89
CA ALA A 23 4.26 1.92 -21.59
C ALA A 23 3.96 3.00 -20.53
N ILE A 24 3.35 2.58 -19.42
CA ILE A 24 3.08 3.43 -18.27
C ILE A 24 4.18 3.22 -17.24
N ASN A 25 4.85 4.30 -16.88
CA ASN A 25 5.94 4.27 -15.91
C ASN A 25 5.43 4.23 -14.48
N THR A 26 4.39 5.00 -14.19
CA THR A 26 3.79 5.08 -12.86
C THR A 26 2.38 5.66 -12.92
N CYS A 27 1.63 5.46 -11.82
CA CYS A 27 0.34 6.09 -11.59
C CYS A 27 0.47 7.06 -10.40
N ILE A 28 -0.09 8.26 -10.52
CA ILE A 28 -0.12 9.27 -9.47
C ILE A 28 -1.56 9.73 -9.20
N LYS A 29 -1.78 10.38 -8.05
CA LYS A 29 -3.04 11.07 -7.77
C LYS A 29 -3.05 12.41 -8.49
N GLY A 30 -4.11 12.68 -9.21
CA GLY A 30 -4.43 13.97 -9.80
C GLY A 30 -5.46 14.73 -8.98
N GLU A 31 -6.01 15.80 -9.57
CA GLU A 31 -7.11 16.56 -8.97
C GLU A 31 -8.38 15.71 -8.83
N ASN A 32 -9.16 15.96 -7.77
CA ASN A 32 -10.42 15.26 -7.47
C ASN A 32 -10.26 13.73 -7.40
N ASP A 33 -9.16 13.25 -6.81
CA ASP A 33 -8.81 11.83 -6.68
C ASP A 33 -8.68 11.08 -8.02
N ALA A 34 -8.54 11.79 -9.14
CA ALA A 34 -8.29 11.17 -10.43
C ALA A 34 -6.99 10.35 -10.41
N LEU A 35 -7.02 9.19 -11.05
CA LEU A 35 -5.81 8.39 -11.27
C LEU A 35 -5.17 8.81 -12.59
N VAL A 36 -3.97 9.36 -12.51
CA VAL A 36 -3.21 9.85 -13.66
C VAL A 36 -2.10 8.86 -13.99
N LEU A 37 -2.18 8.26 -15.17
CA LEU A 37 -1.16 7.36 -15.68
C LEU A 37 -0.09 8.20 -16.40
N LEU A 38 1.17 8.05 -15.99
CA LEU A 38 2.30 8.76 -16.60
C LEU A 38 3.01 7.84 -17.60
N PRO A 39 2.92 8.10 -18.91
CA PRO A 39 3.64 7.34 -19.92
C PRO A 39 5.15 7.47 -19.74
N ARG A 40 5.90 6.42 -20.14
CA ARG A 40 7.36 6.42 -20.08
C ARG A 40 7.98 7.35 -21.11
N ASP A 41 7.46 7.32 -22.33
CA ASP A 41 8.06 7.95 -23.51
C ASP A 41 7.18 9.10 -24.09
N GLY A 42 6.44 9.79 -23.25
CA GLY A 42 5.55 10.87 -23.64
C GLY A 42 4.09 10.45 -23.85
N ALA A 43 3.23 11.42 -24.18
CA ALA A 43 1.80 11.17 -24.33
C ALA A 43 1.50 10.30 -25.57
N ILE A 44 0.41 9.52 -25.49
CA ILE A 44 -0.12 8.80 -26.65
C ILE A 44 -0.79 9.80 -27.58
N GLU A 45 -0.22 9.99 -28.78
CA GLU A 45 -0.80 10.90 -29.76
C GLU A 45 -2.24 10.52 -30.11
N GLY A 46 -3.13 11.53 -30.15
CA GLY A 46 -4.52 11.39 -30.53
C GLY A 46 -5.42 10.70 -29.50
N LEU A 47 -4.93 10.42 -28.28
CA LEU A 47 -5.78 9.98 -27.17
C LEU A 47 -6.63 11.16 -26.68
N ALA A 48 -7.95 10.97 -26.60
CA ALA A 48 -8.91 11.96 -26.17
C ALA A 48 -9.80 11.46 -25.03
N ALA A 49 -10.39 12.39 -24.29
CA ALA A 49 -11.36 12.04 -23.26
C ALA A 49 -12.57 11.32 -23.86
N GLY A 50 -12.95 10.19 -23.27
CA GLY A 50 -14.02 9.32 -23.77
C GLY A 50 -13.54 8.16 -24.63
N ASP A 51 -12.27 8.11 -25.00
CA ASP A 51 -11.71 6.96 -25.72
C ASP A 51 -11.71 5.71 -24.84
N THR A 52 -11.95 4.57 -25.49
CA THR A 52 -11.82 3.26 -24.85
C THR A 52 -10.40 2.75 -25.04
N VAL A 53 -9.78 2.37 -23.96
CA VAL A 53 -8.43 1.82 -23.94
C VAL A 53 -8.44 0.45 -23.24
N GLU A 54 -7.47 -0.40 -23.61
CA GLU A 54 -7.12 -1.58 -22.84
C GLU A 54 -5.91 -1.23 -21.95
N ALA A 55 -6.05 -1.44 -20.65
CA ALA A 55 -4.97 -1.22 -19.70
C ALA A 55 -4.50 -2.56 -19.13
N VAL A 56 -3.21 -2.84 -19.27
CA VAL A 56 -2.56 -4.04 -18.75
C VAL A 56 -1.60 -3.64 -17.63
N LEU A 57 -1.87 -4.15 -16.44
CA LEU A 57 -1.06 -3.91 -15.25
C LEU A 57 0.19 -4.80 -15.28
N ASP A 58 1.34 -4.26 -14.88
CA ASP A 58 2.53 -5.03 -14.53
C ASP A 58 2.25 -5.77 -13.20
N TRP A 59 1.68 -6.97 -13.34
CA TRP A 59 1.19 -7.73 -12.19
C TRP A 59 2.31 -8.22 -11.29
N ASP A 60 3.43 -8.65 -11.85
CA ASP A 60 4.55 -9.18 -11.05
C ASP A 60 5.10 -8.09 -10.12
N ARG A 61 5.27 -6.89 -10.65
CA ARG A 61 5.66 -5.71 -9.87
C ARG A 61 4.61 -5.34 -8.82
N ARG A 62 3.32 -5.31 -9.19
CA ARG A 62 2.22 -5.04 -8.26
C ARG A 62 2.21 -6.06 -7.13
N PHE A 63 2.30 -7.34 -7.44
CA PHE A 63 2.27 -8.41 -6.46
C PHE A 63 3.46 -8.32 -5.49
N ALA A 64 4.66 -8.06 -5.99
CA ALA A 64 5.84 -7.86 -5.15
C ALA A 64 5.65 -6.71 -4.14
N HIS A 65 5.10 -5.55 -4.58
CA HIS A 65 4.79 -4.44 -3.68
C HIS A 65 3.71 -4.81 -2.65
N MET A 66 2.67 -5.55 -3.03
CA MET A 66 1.62 -6.01 -2.10
C MET A 66 2.20 -6.93 -1.03
N ALA A 67 3.02 -7.91 -1.42
CA ALA A 67 3.68 -8.83 -0.48
C ALA A 67 4.61 -8.09 0.48
N MET A 68 5.41 -7.14 -0.03
CA MET A 68 6.28 -6.32 0.80
C MET A 68 5.49 -5.41 1.74
N HIS A 69 4.39 -4.81 1.30
CA HIS A 69 3.53 -4.00 2.16
C HIS A 69 2.94 -4.84 3.31
N THR A 70 2.40 -6.01 3.01
CA THR A 70 1.92 -6.95 4.03
C THR A 70 3.04 -7.34 5.00
N SER A 71 4.26 -7.59 4.51
CA SER A 71 5.42 -7.88 5.37
C SER A 71 5.78 -6.72 6.31
N LEU A 72 5.59 -5.47 5.88
CA LEU A 72 5.78 -4.30 6.75
C LEU A 72 4.71 -4.22 7.84
N HIS A 73 3.46 -4.60 7.57
CA HIS A 73 2.42 -4.75 8.59
C HIS A 73 2.79 -5.82 9.63
N LEU A 74 3.29 -6.98 9.19
CA LEU A 74 3.79 -8.02 10.09
C LEU A 74 4.99 -7.55 10.92
N LEU A 75 5.85 -6.71 10.35
CA LEU A 75 6.94 -6.07 11.07
C LEU A 75 6.42 -5.10 12.13
N CYS A 76 5.40 -4.28 11.83
CA CYS A 76 4.71 -3.43 12.81
C CYS A 76 4.14 -4.24 13.96
N ALA A 77 3.49 -5.38 13.66
CA ALA A 77 2.96 -6.29 14.68
C ALA A 77 4.06 -6.95 15.56
N SER A 78 5.30 -6.94 15.06
CA SER A 78 6.45 -7.51 15.77
C SER A 78 7.19 -6.52 16.67
N ILE A 79 6.96 -5.21 16.49
CA ILE A 79 7.63 -4.13 17.20
C ILE A 79 6.58 -3.21 17.82
N ASP A 80 6.62 -3.07 19.14
CA ASP A 80 5.69 -2.18 19.87
C ASP A 80 6.23 -0.76 19.94
N ALA A 81 6.18 -0.04 18.80
CA ALA A 81 6.60 1.35 18.68
C ALA A 81 5.85 2.05 17.53
N GLY A 82 5.80 3.38 17.60
CA GLY A 82 5.25 4.22 16.55
C GLY A 82 6.11 4.20 15.29
N VAL A 83 5.48 4.31 14.12
CA VAL A 83 6.17 4.37 12.82
C VAL A 83 6.37 5.84 12.44
N THR A 84 7.62 6.24 12.25
CA THR A 84 8.01 7.62 11.90
C THR A 84 8.21 7.81 10.40
N GLY A 85 8.41 6.74 9.65
CA GLY A 85 8.57 6.78 8.20
C GLY A 85 8.74 5.41 7.59
N GLY A 86 8.77 5.36 6.26
CA GLY A 86 8.98 4.11 5.55
C GLY A 86 8.98 4.27 4.04
N SER A 87 9.36 3.22 3.36
CA SER A 87 9.28 3.12 1.90
C SER A 87 9.09 1.67 1.48
N ILE A 88 8.27 1.46 0.46
CA ILE A 88 7.95 0.15 -0.10
C ILE A 88 8.68 0.01 -1.45
N GLY A 89 9.39 -1.09 -1.62
CA GLY A 89 10.00 -1.50 -2.87
C GLY A 89 9.69 -2.96 -3.18
N ALA A 90 9.92 -3.39 -4.41
CA ALA A 90 9.67 -4.77 -4.82
C ALA A 90 10.67 -5.77 -4.21
N GLU A 91 11.92 -5.35 -4.03
CA GLU A 91 13.00 -6.20 -3.50
C GLU A 91 13.38 -5.86 -2.07
N LYS A 92 13.21 -4.60 -1.68
CA LYS A 92 13.59 -4.08 -0.36
C LYS A 92 12.63 -2.98 0.06
N SER A 93 12.19 -3.07 1.31
CA SER A 93 11.36 -2.06 1.98
C SER A 93 12.01 -1.62 3.28
N ARG A 94 11.55 -0.51 3.84
CA ARG A 94 12.03 0.05 5.10
C ARG A 94 10.86 0.58 5.91
N LEU A 95 10.89 0.36 7.22
CA LEU A 95 10.14 1.11 8.22
C LEU A 95 11.11 1.71 9.23
N ASP A 96 10.81 2.92 9.64
CA ASP A 96 11.51 3.66 10.68
C ASP A 96 10.60 3.72 11.91
N PHE A 97 11.11 3.33 13.06
CA PHE A 97 10.37 3.27 14.31
C PHE A 97 10.92 4.27 15.32
N ASP A 98 10.06 4.78 16.18
CA ASP A 98 10.45 5.59 17.34
C ASP A 98 10.83 4.65 18.49
N LEU A 99 12.13 4.31 18.56
CA LEU A 99 12.69 3.37 19.53
C LEU A 99 13.89 4.01 20.24
N GLU A 100 13.98 3.82 21.55
CA GLU A 100 15.14 4.21 22.33
C GLU A 100 16.34 3.24 22.10
N GLU A 101 16.04 1.94 21.94
CA GLU A 101 17.03 0.91 21.71
C GLU A 101 16.63 0.04 20.51
N ALA A 102 17.63 -0.38 19.72
CA ALA A 102 17.40 -1.28 18.60
C ALA A 102 16.96 -2.68 19.11
N PRO A 103 15.95 -3.28 18.49
CA PRO A 103 15.50 -4.62 18.86
C PRO A 103 16.56 -5.67 18.53
N ASP A 104 16.51 -6.80 19.23
CA ASP A 104 17.34 -7.95 18.88
C ASP A 104 16.99 -8.43 17.46
N LYS A 105 17.98 -8.39 16.58
CA LYS A 105 17.79 -8.67 15.15
C LYS A 105 17.39 -10.13 14.90
N GLU A 106 17.99 -11.06 15.61
CA GLU A 106 17.77 -12.50 15.40
C GLU A 106 16.38 -12.90 15.90
N ALA A 107 15.97 -12.40 17.05
CA ALA A 107 14.65 -12.62 17.60
C ALA A 107 13.55 -12.00 16.71
N LEU A 108 13.78 -10.79 16.19
CA LEU A 108 12.87 -10.13 15.29
C LEU A 108 12.73 -10.88 13.96
N GLU A 109 13.82 -11.33 13.37
CA GLU A 109 13.84 -12.12 12.15
C GLU A 109 13.08 -13.45 12.33
N GLN A 110 13.31 -14.15 13.43
CA GLN A 110 12.58 -15.39 13.74
C GLN A 110 11.09 -15.15 13.89
N ARG A 111 10.68 -14.07 14.60
CA ARG A 111 9.27 -13.73 14.79
C ARG A 111 8.61 -13.38 13.46
N LEU A 112 9.24 -12.55 12.63
CA LEU A 112 8.70 -12.16 11.33
C LEU A 112 8.54 -13.36 10.40
N ASN A 113 9.55 -14.23 10.34
CA ASN A 113 9.49 -15.45 9.53
C ASN A 113 8.40 -16.41 10.01
N ALA A 114 8.17 -16.52 11.32
CA ALA A 114 7.07 -17.33 11.87
C ALA A 114 5.70 -16.78 11.46
N LEU A 115 5.51 -15.44 11.48
CA LEU A 115 4.28 -14.80 11.02
C LEU A 115 4.05 -15.00 9.51
N ILE A 116 5.10 -14.90 8.70
CA ILE A 116 5.02 -15.16 7.25
C ILE A 116 4.63 -16.62 6.99
N ALA A 117 5.26 -17.56 7.71
CA ALA A 117 4.95 -18.99 7.57
C ALA A 117 3.56 -19.37 8.09
N GLY A 118 2.91 -18.50 8.86
CA GLY A 118 1.54 -18.68 9.33
C GLY A 118 0.47 -18.54 8.26
N GLU A 119 0.82 -18.03 7.06
CA GLU A 119 -0.07 -17.87 5.90
C GLU A 119 -1.41 -17.21 6.25
N HIS A 120 -1.36 -16.15 7.04
CA HIS A 120 -2.55 -15.45 7.53
C HIS A 120 -3.32 -14.80 6.38
N ASP A 121 -4.65 -14.92 6.39
CA ASP A 121 -5.52 -14.21 5.47
C ASP A 121 -5.45 -12.69 5.68
N VAL A 122 -5.54 -11.93 4.59
CA VAL A 122 -5.52 -10.46 4.59
C VAL A 122 -6.87 -9.93 4.13
N PHE A 123 -7.53 -9.17 5.00
CA PHE A 123 -8.84 -8.60 4.75
C PHE A 123 -8.75 -7.07 4.69
N ALA A 124 -9.49 -6.48 3.75
CA ALA A 124 -9.69 -5.03 3.71
C ALA A 124 -11.15 -4.72 4.06
N SER A 125 -11.35 -3.74 4.93
CA SER A 125 -12.66 -3.22 5.30
C SER A 125 -12.60 -1.71 5.47
N THR A 126 -13.70 -1.10 5.89
CA THR A 126 -13.76 0.33 6.21
C THR A 126 -14.37 0.51 7.59
N ILE A 127 -13.89 1.54 8.30
CA ILE A 127 -14.42 1.98 9.59
C ILE A 127 -14.75 3.47 9.53
N THR A 128 -15.58 3.94 10.46
CA THR A 128 -15.89 5.36 10.62
C THR A 128 -14.78 6.07 11.38
N ALA A 129 -14.82 7.41 11.39
CA ALA A 129 -13.91 8.21 12.20
C ALA A 129 -14.13 7.97 13.71
N GLU A 130 -15.39 7.82 14.14
CA GLU A 130 -15.74 7.54 15.53
C GLU A 130 -15.21 6.18 15.99
N GLU A 131 -15.26 5.16 15.13
CA GLU A 131 -14.69 3.84 15.42
C GLU A 131 -13.16 3.89 15.52
N LEU A 132 -12.50 4.70 14.68
CA LEU A 132 -11.06 4.90 14.78
C LEU A 132 -10.68 5.68 16.04
N ASP A 133 -11.42 6.75 16.36
CA ASP A 133 -11.19 7.57 17.56
C ASP A 133 -11.37 6.77 18.86
N ALA A 134 -12.23 5.74 18.83
CA ALA A 134 -12.41 4.79 19.94
C ALA A 134 -11.26 3.77 20.07
N GLN A 135 -10.40 3.64 19.04
CA GLN A 135 -9.30 2.68 18.96
C GLN A 135 -8.02 3.37 18.44
N PRO A 136 -7.47 4.36 19.19
CA PRO A 136 -6.32 5.15 18.73
C PRO A 136 -5.06 4.31 18.50
N GLU A 137 -4.95 3.15 19.13
CA GLU A 137 -3.85 2.20 18.94
C GLU A 137 -3.75 1.61 17.53
N LEU A 138 -4.82 1.69 16.74
CA LEU A 138 -4.78 1.28 15.33
C LEU A 138 -3.90 2.19 14.48
N VAL A 139 -3.71 3.45 14.88
CA VAL A 139 -2.88 4.40 14.16
C VAL A 139 -1.44 4.28 14.63
N ARG A 140 -0.65 3.49 13.94
CA ARG A 140 0.78 3.29 14.23
C ARG A 140 1.66 4.39 13.63
N THR A 141 1.20 5.06 12.57
CA THR A 141 1.94 6.15 11.89
C THR A 141 1.84 7.45 12.66
N MET A 142 2.99 8.06 13.02
CA MET A 142 3.05 9.29 13.83
C MET A 142 2.91 10.57 13.00
N SER A 143 3.16 10.52 11.69
CA SER A 143 3.31 11.72 10.85
C SER A 143 2.16 11.96 9.89
N VAL A 144 1.31 10.98 9.63
CA VAL A 144 0.24 11.08 8.62
C VAL A 144 -1.06 10.52 9.20
N ALA A 145 -2.13 11.32 9.18
CA ALA A 145 -3.45 10.84 9.52
C ALA A 145 -3.96 9.87 8.43
N PRO A 146 -4.70 8.80 8.80
CA PRO A 146 -5.31 7.90 7.84
C PRO A 146 -6.20 8.65 6.85
N PRO A 147 -6.06 8.39 5.53
CA PRO A 147 -6.87 9.05 4.51
C PRO A 147 -8.33 8.60 4.62
N ARG A 148 -9.25 9.53 4.34
CA ARG A 148 -10.68 9.26 4.26
C ARG A 148 -11.11 9.21 2.80
N ASP A 149 -12.05 8.33 2.49
CA ASP A 149 -12.70 8.31 1.18
C ASP A 149 -13.75 9.44 1.05
N ALA A 150 -14.41 9.52 -0.11
CA ALA A 150 -15.46 10.50 -0.37
C ALA A 150 -16.69 10.39 0.56
N SER A 151 -16.89 9.24 1.21
CA SER A 151 -17.95 8.99 2.20
C SER A 151 -17.50 9.29 3.63
N GLY A 152 -16.22 9.69 3.83
CA GLY A 152 -15.63 9.92 5.14
C GLY A 152 -15.15 8.64 5.85
N LEU A 153 -15.24 7.48 5.20
CA LEU A 153 -14.78 6.21 5.74
C LEU A 153 -13.27 6.06 5.59
N ILE A 154 -12.69 5.31 6.51
CA ILE A 154 -11.27 5.01 6.58
C ILE A 154 -11.08 3.55 6.22
N ARG A 155 -10.24 3.29 5.21
CA ARG A 155 -9.88 1.92 4.83
C ARG A 155 -8.92 1.36 5.88
N VAL A 156 -9.21 0.15 6.35
CA VAL A 156 -8.35 -0.61 7.27
C VAL A 156 -8.00 -1.97 6.67
N VAL A 157 -6.84 -2.46 7.04
CA VAL A 157 -6.35 -3.80 6.65
C VAL A 157 -6.17 -4.62 7.93
N ARG A 158 -6.70 -5.83 7.92
CA ARG A 158 -6.53 -6.82 8.96
C ARG A 158 -5.78 -8.04 8.43
N ILE A 159 -4.79 -8.48 9.16
CA ILE A 159 -4.08 -9.74 8.93
C ILE A 159 -4.46 -10.71 10.04
N GLY A 160 -5.00 -11.87 9.67
CA GLY A 160 -5.57 -12.84 10.61
C GLY A 160 -7.09 -12.76 10.71
N THR A 161 -7.70 -13.58 11.57
CA THR A 161 -9.16 -13.69 11.73
C THR A 161 -9.70 -12.74 12.81
N ASP A 162 -11.04 -12.60 12.86
CA ASP A 162 -11.71 -11.86 13.93
C ASP A 162 -11.43 -12.54 15.29
N GLY A 163 -10.89 -11.76 16.23
CA GLY A 163 -10.55 -12.24 17.57
C GLY A 163 -9.14 -12.82 17.72
N ASP A 164 -8.42 -13.02 16.59
CA ASP A 164 -7.01 -13.47 16.56
C ASP A 164 -6.27 -12.73 15.42
N ALA A 165 -6.42 -11.42 15.38
CA ALA A 165 -5.72 -10.58 14.40
C ALA A 165 -4.26 -10.42 14.79
N VAL A 166 -3.36 -10.70 13.83
CA VAL A 166 -1.93 -10.44 13.95
C VAL A 166 -1.65 -8.95 13.82
N ASP A 167 -2.38 -8.29 12.92
CA ASP A 167 -2.29 -6.85 12.68
C ASP A 167 -3.65 -6.30 12.23
N PHE A 168 -3.98 -5.06 12.63
CA PHE A 168 -5.16 -4.34 12.20
C PHE A 168 -4.86 -2.83 12.18
N GLN A 169 -4.74 -2.23 11.00
CA GLN A 169 -4.32 -0.84 10.82
C GLN A 169 -5.03 -0.16 9.65
N PRO A 170 -5.21 1.19 9.70
CA PRO A 170 -5.66 1.99 8.58
C PRO A 170 -4.69 2.03 7.40
#